data_1b2441a5256ab178620a883d3f4d73bc
#
_entry.id   1b2441a5256ab178620a883d3f4d73bc
#
_cell.length_a   1.000
_cell.length_b   1.000
_cell.length_c   1.000
_cell.angle_alpha   90.00
_cell.angle_beta   90.00
_cell.angle_gamma   90.00
#
_symmetry.space_group_name_H-M   'P 1'
#
loop_
_entity.id
_entity.type
_entity.pdbx_description
1 polymer ?
#
loop_
_entity_poly.entity_id
_entity_poly.type
_entity_poly.pdbx_seq_one_letter_code
_entity_poly.pdbx_strand_id
1 'polypeptide(L)'
;MAARNCHKAVYHAIELGHLTVHYLTPPADLQFGVYGSVHPADVAAALDAEPSAKCVILTSPTYEGVLSDVRSIAEICHARGVTLLVDEAHGAHYLPLAAQYGWQGGAVAAGADLVVQSAHKTLPSLTQTAFLQLNGDLADPA
;
A
#
# COMPACT_ATOMS: atom_id res chain seq x y z
N MET A 1 -3.39 10.36 -3.11
CA MET A 1 -1.92 10.39 -3.21
C MET A 1 -1.41 9.04 -3.65
N ALA A 2 -0.25 8.94 -4.32
CA ALA A 2 0.31 7.65 -4.75
C ALA A 2 1.83 7.64 -4.61
N ALA A 3 2.39 6.52 -4.12
CA ALA A 3 3.83 6.33 -4.09
C ALA A 3 4.38 6.28 -5.53
N ARG A 4 5.48 6.99 -5.79
CA ARG A 4 6.03 7.12 -7.14
C ARG A 4 6.57 5.82 -7.72
N ASN A 5 6.88 4.85 -6.87
CA ASN A 5 7.34 3.50 -7.24
C ASN A 5 6.21 2.47 -7.32
N CYS A 6 4.94 2.90 -7.44
CA CYS A 6 3.81 1.98 -7.55
C CYS A 6 3.77 1.27 -8.93
N HIS A 7 3.02 0.17 -8.99
CA HIS A 7 2.83 -0.59 -10.23
C HIS A 7 2.09 0.23 -11.28
N LYS A 8 2.38 -0.02 -12.56
CA LYS A 8 1.74 0.68 -13.70
C LYS A 8 0.21 0.70 -13.67
N ALA A 9 -0.43 -0.31 -13.07
CA ALA A 9 -1.88 -0.35 -12.92
C ALA A 9 -2.44 0.84 -12.13
N VAL A 10 -1.68 1.35 -11.14
CA VAL A 10 -2.06 2.53 -10.36
C VAL A 10 -2.04 3.77 -11.25
N TYR A 11 -1.01 3.94 -12.08
CA TYR A 11 -0.93 5.05 -13.04
C TYR A 11 -2.10 5.00 -14.04
N HIS A 12 -2.39 3.82 -14.59
CA HIS A 12 -3.52 3.66 -15.51
C HIS A 12 -4.87 3.95 -14.82
N ALA A 13 -5.05 3.53 -13.56
CA ALA A 13 -6.27 3.84 -12.82
C ALA A 13 -6.43 5.35 -12.58
N ILE A 14 -5.34 6.05 -12.26
CA ILE A 14 -5.34 7.52 -12.10
C ILE A 14 -5.73 8.19 -13.43
N GLU A 15 -5.13 7.76 -14.53
CA GLU A 15 -5.37 8.30 -15.86
C GLU A 15 -6.81 8.05 -16.33
N LEU A 16 -7.27 6.80 -16.26
CA LEU A 16 -8.62 6.41 -16.67
C LEU A 16 -9.72 7.02 -15.79
N GLY A 17 -9.43 7.17 -14.51
CA GLY A 17 -10.34 7.81 -13.56
C GLY A 17 -10.28 9.34 -13.57
N HIS A 18 -9.42 9.94 -14.38
CA HIS A 18 -9.17 11.39 -14.40
C HIS A 18 -8.90 11.96 -13.00
N LEU A 19 -8.14 11.21 -12.18
CA LEU A 19 -7.89 11.56 -10.78
C LEU A 19 -6.75 12.57 -10.65
N THR A 20 -6.94 13.56 -9.78
CA THR A 20 -5.83 14.41 -9.35
C THR A 20 -4.90 13.63 -8.45
N VAL A 21 -3.61 13.59 -8.77
CA VAL A 21 -2.62 12.84 -8.02
C VAL A 21 -1.50 13.73 -7.49
N HIS A 22 -1.13 13.51 -6.22
CA HIS A 22 0.10 14.01 -5.60
C HIS A 22 1.00 12.81 -5.34
N TYR A 23 2.24 12.87 -5.80
CA TYR A 23 3.16 11.74 -5.67
C TYR A 23 4.01 11.84 -4.40
N LEU A 24 4.04 10.73 -3.66
CA LEU A 24 5.02 10.47 -2.60
C LEU A 24 6.24 9.83 -3.25
N THR A 25 7.41 10.43 -3.08
CA THR A 25 8.65 9.93 -3.67
C THR A 25 9.50 9.27 -2.58
N PRO A 26 9.54 7.92 -2.51
CA PRO A 26 10.43 7.26 -1.57
C PRO A 26 11.89 7.59 -1.84
N PRO A 27 12.76 7.60 -0.82
CA PRO A 27 14.20 7.79 -1.02
C PRO A 27 14.76 6.69 -1.92
N ALA A 28 15.70 7.05 -2.78
CA ALA A 28 16.41 6.06 -3.60
C ALA A 28 17.67 5.59 -2.88
N ASP A 29 17.87 4.27 -2.80
CA ASP A 29 19.15 3.68 -2.44
C ASP A 29 20.03 3.60 -3.69
N LEU A 30 21.01 4.49 -3.75
CA LEU A 30 21.88 4.59 -4.92
C LEU A 30 22.87 3.42 -5.02
N GLN A 31 23.15 2.72 -3.92
CA GLN A 31 24.04 1.57 -3.93
C GLN A 31 23.40 0.37 -4.63
N PHE A 32 22.11 0.16 -4.39
CA PHE A 32 21.36 -0.98 -4.94
C PHE A 32 20.47 -0.59 -6.14
N GLY A 33 20.31 0.71 -6.40
CA GLY A 33 19.47 1.21 -7.50
C GLY A 33 17.98 0.95 -7.29
N VAL A 34 17.52 0.90 -6.03
CA VAL A 34 16.14 0.62 -5.67
C VAL A 34 15.53 1.77 -4.87
N TYR A 35 14.21 1.84 -4.86
CA TYR A 35 13.50 2.75 -3.96
C TYR A 35 13.41 2.16 -2.56
N GLY A 36 13.59 3.01 -1.55
CA GLY A 36 13.38 2.68 -0.14
C GLY A 36 11.89 2.68 0.26
N SER A 37 11.66 2.65 1.57
CA SER A 37 10.31 2.71 2.14
C SER A 37 9.71 4.12 2.04
N VAL A 38 8.38 4.18 1.97
CA VAL A 38 7.64 5.42 2.21
C VAL A 38 7.64 5.69 3.73
N HIS A 39 8.14 6.85 4.14
CA HIS A 39 8.19 7.19 5.56
C HIS A 39 6.85 7.78 6.05
N PRO A 40 6.38 7.38 7.25
CA PRO A 40 5.14 7.94 7.84
C PRO A 40 5.15 9.48 7.91
N ALA A 41 6.30 10.09 8.24
CA ALA A 41 6.43 11.54 8.30
C ALA A 41 6.19 12.23 6.94
N ASP A 42 6.61 11.60 5.83
CA ASP A 42 6.39 12.15 4.49
C ASP A 42 4.91 12.08 4.12
N VAL A 43 4.22 11.00 4.52
CA VAL A 43 2.76 10.86 4.33
C VAL A 43 2.01 11.93 5.13
N ALA A 44 2.38 12.13 6.40
CA ALA A 44 1.77 13.14 7.25
C ALA A 44 1.93 14.55 6.63
N ALA A 45 3.15 14.92 6.27
CA ALA A 45 3.45 16.22 5.66
C ALA A 45 2.69 16.43 4.33
N ALA A 46 2.60 15.39 3.49
CA ALA A 46 1.87 15.46 2.24
C ALA A 46 0.35 15.63 2.46
N LEU A 47 -0.22 14.92 3.43
CA LEU A 47 -1.65 15.05 3.78
C LEU A 47 -1.97 16.40 4.40
N ASP A 48 -1.05 16.98 5.17
CA ASP A 48 -1.21 18.32 5.74
C ASP A 48 -1.13 19.40 4.63
N ALA A 49 -0.32 19.18 3.60
CA ALA A 49 -0.23 20.06 2.43
C ALA A 49 -1.44 19.92 1.49
N GLU A 50 -2.08 18.76 1.45
CA GLU A 50 -3.23 18.43 0.59
C GLU A 50 -4.39 17.84 1.39
N PRO A 51 -5.11 18.63 2.17
CA PRO A 51 -6.23 18.17 3.00
C PRO A 51 -7.43 17.61 2.21
N SER A 52 -7.46 17.86 0.89
CA SER A 52 -8.50 17.33 0.00
C SER A 52 -8.29 15.88 -0.40
N ALA A 53 -7.13 15.30 -0.11
CA ALA A 53 -6.81 13.92 -0.44
C ALA A 53 -7.79 12.94 0.21
N LYS A 54 -8.26 11.97 -0.59
CA LYS A 54 -9.23 10.95 -0.14
C LYS A 54 -8.61 9.58 0.04
N CYS A 55 -7.47 9.35 -0.63
CA CYS A 55 -6.81 8.05 -0.60
C CYS A 55 -5.30 8.21 -0.70
N VAL A 56 -4.59 7.37 0.05
CA VAL A 56 -3.16 7.13 -0.09
C VAL A 56 -2.97 5.73 -0.64
N ILE A 57 -2.16 5.60 -1.70
CA ILE A 57 -1.80 4.32 -2.32
C ILE A 57 -0.30 4.13 -2.23
N LEU A 58 0.13 3.00 -1.68
CA LEU A 58 1.54 2.61 -1.64
C LEU A 58 1.72 1.11 -1.93
N THR A 59 2.92 0.73 -2.33
CA THR A 59 3.32 -0.66 -2.55
C THR A 59 4.20 -1.12 -1.39
N SER A 60 3.76 -2.16 -0.67
CA SER A 60 4.52 -2.76 0.44
C SER A 60 4.12 -4.22 0.63
N PRO A 61 5.06 -5.18 0.42
CA PRO A 61 6.44 -4.96 0.00
C PRO A 61 6.55 -4.47 -1.45
N THR A 62 7.65 -3.79 -1.76
CA THR A 62 8.02 -3.54 -3.16
C THR A 62 8.43 -4.85 -3.86
N TYR A 63 8.70 -4.80 -5.17
CA TYR A 63 9.22 -5.95 -5.91
C TYR A 63 10.53 -6.49 -5.31
N GLU A 64 11.37 -5.59 -4.81
CA GLU A 64 12.66 -5.89 -4.18
C GLU A 64 12.53 -6.37 -2.72
N GLY A 65 11.32 -6.33 -2.16
CA GLY A 65 11.04 -6.77 -0.79
C GLY A 65 11.14 -5.65 0.26
N VAL A 66 11.20 -4.38 -0.13
CA VAL A 66 11.23 -3.26 0.81
C VAL A 66 9.86 -3.06 1.44
N LEU A 67 9.82 -3.02 2.77
CA LEU A 67 8.62 -2.79 3.55
C LEU A 67 8.54 -1.34 4.03
N SER A 68 7.34 -0.77 3.98
CA SER A 68 7.01 0.49 4.65
C SER A 68 6.33 0.21 6.00
N ASP A 69 6.38 1.15 6.92
CA ASP A 69 5.64 1.08 8.18
C ASP A 69 4.15 1.39 7.93
N VAL A 70 3.45 0.37 7.40
CA VAL A 70 2.04 0.47 7.02
C VAL A 70 1.18 0.81 8.22
N ARG A 71 1.50 0.32 9.44
CA ARG A 71 0.71 0.60 10.65
C ARG A 71 0.71 2.09 10.98
N SER A 72 1.87 2.69 11.10
CA SER A 72 1.96 4.13 11.39
C SER A 72 1.33 4.97 10.27
N ILE A 73 1.46 4.54 9.00
CA ILE A 73 0.83 5.22 7.88
C ILE A 73 -0.70 5.11 7.95
N ALA A 74 -1.24 3.93 8.31
CA ALA A 74 -2.67 3.74 8.50
C ALA A 74 -3.23 4.66 9.60
N GLU A 75 -2.56 4.72 10.76
CA GLU A 75 -2.95 5.62 11.85
C GLU A 75 -2.98 7.10 11.41
N ILE A 76 -1.98 7.52 10.63
CA ILE A 76 -1.91 8.89 10.08
C ILE A 76 -3.06 9.17 9.10
N CYS A 77 -3.38 8.23 8.23
CA CYS A 77 -4.47 8.33 7.26
C CYS A 77 -5.83 8.37 7.99
N HIS A 78 -6.07 7.46 8.91
CA HIS A 78 -7.33 7.34 9.65
C HIS A 78 -7.60 8.58 10.50
N ALA A 79 -6.58 9.15 11.16
CA ALA A 79 -6.71 10.39 11.91
C ALA A 79 -7.22 11.58 11.06
N ARG A 80 -7.12 11.46 9.73
CA ARG A 80 -7.54 12.48 8.75
C ARG A 80 -8.74 12.04 7.90
N GLY A 81 -9.33 10.86 8.17
CA GLY A 81 -10.44 10.30 7.39
C GLY A 81 -10.05 9.95 5.96
N VAL A 82 -8.79 9.55 5.75
CA VAL A 82 -8.22 9.20 4.44
C VAL A 82 -8.06 7.70 4.35
N THR A 83 -8.55 7.10 3.26
CA THR A 83 -8.43 5.67 2.99
C THR A 83 -6.99 5.29 2.63
N LEU A 84 -6.47 4.22 3.22
CA LEU A 84 -5.19 3.64 2.86
C LEU A 84 -5.38 2.38 2.00
N LEU A 85 -4.90 2.43 0.76
CA LEU A 85 -4.80 1.28 -0.13
C LEU A 85 -3.35 0.81 -0.22
N VAL A 86 -3.12 -0.46 0.04
CA VAL A 86 -1.78 -1.07 -0.08
C VAL A 86 -1.77 -2.11 -1.18
N ASP A 87 -0.91 -1.90 -2.16
CA ASP A 87 -0.53 -2.93 -3.11
C ASP A 87 0.47 -3.88 -2.45
N GLU A 88 -0.04 -4.98 -1.94
CA GLU A 88 0.70 -6.07 -1.30
C GLU A 88 0.83 -7.27 -2.26
N ALA A 89 0.94 -7.01 -3.56
CA ALA A 89 1.00 -8.07 -4.58
C ALA A 89 2.12 -9.09 -4.34
N HIS A 90 3.22 -8.68 -3.71
CA HIS A 90 4.36 -9.53 -3.38
C HIS A 90 4.34 -10.03 -1.92
N GLY A 91 3.31 -9.71 -1.14
CA GLY A 91 3.21 -10.03 0.29
C GLY A 91 2.02 -10.91 0.68
N ALA A 92 1.34 -11.57 -0.26
CA ALA A 92 0.15 -12.39 0.05
C ALA A 92 0.41 -13.50 1.08
N HIS A 93 1.66 -13.94 1.24
CA HIS A 93 2.08 -14.93 2.22
C HIS A 93 2.25 -14.39 3.65
N TYR A 94 2.26 -13.07 3.85
CA TYR A 94 2.49 -12.49 5.19
C TYR A 94 1.35 -12.78 6.16
N LEU A 95 0.10 -12.67 5.74
CA LEU A 95 -1.05 -12.89 6.61
C LEU A 95 -1.10 -14.32 7.19
N PRO A 96 -0.98 -15.40 6.38
CA PRO A 96 -0.93 -16.76 6.93
C PRO A 96 0.32 -17.04 7.77
N LEU A 97 1.48 -16.46 7.41
CA LEU A 97 2.71 -16.64 8.19
C LEU A 97 2.69 -15.89 9.52
N ALA A 98 2.01 -14.76 9.59
CA ALA A 98 1.83 -14.02 10.84
C ALA A 98 1.13 -14.84 11.90
N ALA A 99 0.06 -15.54 11.53
CA ALA A 99 -0.70 -16.39 12.44
C ALA A 99 0.13 -17.60 12.94
N GLN A 100 1.04 -18.12 12.10
CA GLN A 100 1.83 -19.31 12.42
C GLN A 100 3.13 -19.01 13.14
N TYR A 101 3.79 -17.90 12.84
CA TYR A 101 5.16 -17.60 13.30
C TYR A 101 5.29 -16.28 14.08
N GLY A 102 4.19 -15.59 14.38
CA GLY A 102 4.20 -14.31 15.08
C GLY A 102 4.83 -13.16 14.27
N TRP A 103 4.90 -13.30 12.95
CA TRP A 103 5.37 -12.24 12.08
C TRP A 103 4.41 -11.05 12.08
N GLN A 104 4.92 -9.88 11.77
CA GLN A 104 4.06 -8.73 11.51
C GLN A 104 3.20 -9.08 10.28
N GLY A 105 1.93 -9.40 10.53
CA GLY A 105 1.01 -9.79 9.49
C GLY A 105 0.76 -8.63 8.56
N GLY A 106 1.22 -8.68 7.35
CA GLY A 106 0.99 -7.80 6.22
C GLY A 106 0.13 -6.53 6.39
N ALA A 107 -0.27 -5.96 5.30
CA ALA A 107 -1.00 -4.68 5.29
C ALA A 107 -2.39 -4.76 5.96
N VAL A 108 -3.08 -5.90 5.88
CA VAL A 108 -4.38 -6.10 6.54
C VAL A 108 -4.25 -5.99 8.06
N ALA A 109 -3.30 -6.72 8.64
CA ALA A 109 -3.06 -6.70 10.08
C ALA A 109 -2.46 -5.38 10.57
N ALA A 110 -1.84 -4.63 9.67
CA ALA A 110 -1.32 -3.28 9.93
C ALA A 110 -2.41 -2.20 9.88
N GLY A 111 -3.63 -2.51 9.43
CA GLY A 111 -4.76 -1.60 9.44
C GLY A 111 -5.01 -0.88 8.11
N ALA A 112 -4.42 -1.32 6.99
CA ALA A 112 -4.80 -0.79 5.68
C ALA A 112 -6.27 -1.11 5.36
N ASP A 113 -6.98 -0.17 4.76
CA ASP A 113 -8.42 -0.31 4.48
C ASP A 113 -8.68 -1.19 3.26
N LEU A 114 -7.82 -1.07 2.25
CA LEU A 114 -7.86 -1.85 1.03
C LEU A 114 -6.50 -2.49 0.79
N VAL A 115 -6.48 -3.80 0.53
CA VAL A 115 -5.23 -4.51 0.26
C VAL A 115 -5.38 -5.38 -0.97
N VAL A 116 -4.52 -5.19 -1.95
CA VAL A 116 -4.45 -6.01 -3.16
C VAL A 116 -3.31 -7.00 -3.03
N GLN A 117 -3.60 -8.29 -3.18
CA GLN A 117 -2.61 -9.37 -3.07
C GLN A 117 -2.66 -10.25 -4.32
N SER A 118 -1.52 -10.51 -4.94
CA SER A 118 -1.41 -11.48 -6.03
C SER A 118 -1.15 -12.87 -5.47
N ALA A 119 -2.18 -13.72 -5.42
CA ALA A 119 -2.06 -15.07 -4.89
C ALA A 119 -1.05 -15.91 -5.68
N HIS A 120 -1.06 -15.77 -7.00
CA HIS A 120 -0.20 -16.53 -7.91
C HIS A 120 1.30 -16.20 -7.80
N LYS A 121 1.69 -15.12 -7.11
CA LYS A 121 3.11 -14.73 -6.93
C LYS A 121 3.77 -15.45 -5.77
N THR A 122 3.07 -15.56 -4.63
CA THR A 122 3.67 -15.99 -3.36
C THR A 122 2.87 -17.07 -2.63
N LEU A 123 1.72 -17.48 -3.16
CA LEU A 123 0.90 -18.59 -2.66
C LEU A 123 0.75 -19.67 -3.73
N PRO A 124 0.44 -20.92 -3.34
CA PRO A 124 0.18 -22.00 -4.29
C PRO A 124 -1.17 -21.77 -5.00
N SER A 125 -1.15 -21.06 -6.10
CA SER A 125 -2.32 -20.64 -6.84
C SER A 125 -2.05 -20.59 -8.34
N LEU A 126 -3.10 -20.72 -9.15
CA LEU A 126 -3.02 -20.60 -10.60
C LEU A 126 -2.87 -19.12 -11.02
N THR A 127 -2.21 -18.90 -12.14
CA THR A 127 -2.10 -17.59 -12.77
C THR A 127 -3.38 -17.31 -13.56
N GLN A 128 -3.99 -16.18 -13.51
CA GLN A 128 -3.75 -14.95 -12.76
C GLN A 128 -4.81 -14.85 -11.65
N THR A 129 -4.43 -15.02 -10.41
CA THR A 129 -5.37 -14.93 -9.28
C THR A 129 -4.91 -13.86 -8.30
N ALA A 130 -5.87 -13.14 -7.74
CA ALA A 130 -5.62 -12.08 -6.76
C ALA A 130 -6.73 -12.02 -5.73
N PHE A 131 -6.42 -11.42 -4.59
CA PHE A 131 -7.40 -11.03 -3.58
C PHE A 131 -7.46 -9.50 -3.52
N LEU A 132 -8.67 -8.97 -3.38
CA LEU A 132 -8.92 -7.63 -2.90
C LEU A 132 -9.56 -7.78 -1.53
N GLN A 133 -8.86 -7.32 -0.50
CA GLN A 133 -9.35 -7.37 0.86
C GLN A 133 -9.84 -5.99 1.27
N LEU A 134 -11.04 -5.95 1.86
CA LEU A 134 -11.59 -4.78 2.52
C LEU A 134 -11.46 -4.96 4.03
N ASN A 135 -10.98 -3.93 4.70
CA ASN A 135 -10.70 -3.93 6.13
C ASN A 135 -11.03 -2.55 6.71
N GLY A 136 -11.96 -2.51 7.65
CA GLY A 136 -12.41 -1.25 8.23
C GLY A 136 -13.55 -0.56 7.47
N ASP A 137 -13.97 0.59 7.98
CA ASP A 137 -15.21 1.29 7.57
C ASP A 137 -15.00 2.41 6.56
N LEU A 138 -13.74 2.73 6.21
CA LEU A 138 -13.42 3.82 5.27
C LEU A 138 -13.55 3.41 3.79
N ALA A 139 -13.66 2.12 3.51
CA ALA A 139 -13.90 1.58 2.18
C ALA A 139 -15.30 0.97 2.13
N ASP A 140 -16.27 1.72 1.62
CA ASP A 140 -17.63 1.22 1.42
C ASP A 140 -17.69 0.35 0.15
N PRO A 141 -18.12 -0.91 0.24
CA PRO A 141 -18.24 -1.81 -0.92
C PRO A 141 -19.53 -1.59 -1.73
N ALA A 142 -20.41 -0.63 -1.35
CA ALA A 142 -21.73 -0.41 -1.98
C ALA A 142 -21.66 0.23 -3.37
#